data_9bd0bc4af8ec9eeb5115c310c510cab0
#
_entry.id   9bd0bc4af8ec9eeb5115c310c510cab0
#
_cell.length_a   1.000
_cell.length_b   1.000
_cell.length_c   1.000
_cell.angle_alpha   90.00
_cell.angle_beta   90.00
_cell.angle_gamma   90.00
#
_symmetry.space_group_name_H-M   'P 1'
#
loop_
_entity.id
_entity.type
_entity.pdbx_description
1 polymer ?
#
loop_
_entity_poly.entity_id
_entity_poly.type
_entity_poly.pdbx_seq_one_letter_code
_entity_poly.pdbx_strand_id
1 'polypeptide(L)'
;LNSDYGVEVKRELLKSGTLRHVIIVDFNQCAFDDALTTACVLLCQNTKTSNEVSFSTIKNMEDLSSFMRTGVSYNLNELDPAVKWKLYYEQTQAGNYSHLVPFSTFAKVSRGIATGANEYFTFSESKKELYNIPDSSFLRCICHAVDVKNLIFTDEDFSILSNADKVVYLFNGCADSANSQVRTYIQLGEENNIHKRHLTSKRSPWYALENRKPAPIWVSVFNRKGLRFV
;
A
#
# COMPACT_ATOMS: atom_id res chain seq x y z
N LEU A 1 -12.80 3.66 1.79
CA LEU A 1 -13.25 5.06 1.83
C LEU A 1 -12.11 6.09 1.81
N ASN A 2 -10.87 5.73 2.13
CA ASN A 2 -9.73 6.65 2.19
C ASN A 2 -8.84 6.66 0.93
N SER A 3 -9.20 5.93 -0.12
CA SER A 3 -8.56 5.94 -1.44
C SER A 3 -9.20 6.99 -2.36
N ASP A 4 -8.55 7.30 -3.47
CA ASP A 4 -8.98 8.36 -4.40
C ASP A 4 -10.42 8.17 -4.92
N TYR A 5 -10.78 6.93 -5.30
CA TYR A 5 -12.16 6.61 -5.69
C TYR A 5 -13.15 6.63 -4.51
N GLY A 6 -12.68 6.61 -3.28
CA GLY A 6 -13.50 6.76 -2.08
C GLY A 6 -14.13 8.13 -1.95
N VAL A 7 -13.61 9.16 -2.64
CA VAL A 7 -14.19 10.50 -2.66
C VAL A 7 -15.58 10.48 -3.27
N GLU A 8 -15.76 9.80 -4.42
CA GLU A 8 -17.05 9.70 -5.09
C GLU A 8 -18.06 8.92 -4.24
N VAL A 9 -17.63 7.80 -3.64
CA VAL A 9 -18.48 7.00 -2.75
C VAL A 9 -18.95 7.85 -1.56
N LYS A 10 -18.05 8.61 -0.95
CA LYS A 10 -18.40 9.51 0.18
C LYS A 10 -19.37 10.60 -0.28
N ARG A 11 -19.16 11.18 -1.45
CA ARG A 11 -20.04 12.22 -2.01
C ARG A 11 -21.46 11.70 -2.19
N GLU A 12 -21.63 10.50 -2.77
CA GLU A 12 -22.92 9.89 -2.96
C GLU A 12 -23.59 9.51 -1.64
N LEU A 13 -22.84 9.01 -0.65
CA LEU A 13 -23.36 8.72 0.69
C LEU A 13 -23.88 9.99 1.39
N LEU A 14 -23.15 11.10 1.30
CA LEU A 14 -23.58 12.37 1.88
C LEU A 14 -24.78 12.95 1.15
N LYS A 15 -24.78 12.92 -0.19
CA LYS A 15 -25.87 13.41 -1.02
C LYS A 15 -27.18 12.64 -0.79
N SER A 16 -27.10 11.33 -0.61
CA SER A 16 -28.28 10.50 -0.33
C SER A 16 -28.93 10.87 1.00
N GLY A 17 -28.16 11.38 1.96
CA GLY A 17 -28.62 11.70 3.32
C GLY A 17 -29.08 10.47 4.12
N THR A 18 -28.67 9.25 3.68
CA THR A 18 -29.07 7.98 4.31
C THR A 18 -28.04 7.46 5.29
N LEU A 19 -26.78 7.90 5.23
CA LEU A 19 -25.71 7.47 6.13
C LEU A 19 -26.01 7.87 7.57
N ARG A 20 -25.89 6.96 8.52
CA ARG A 20 -26.10 7.19 9.95
C ARG A 20 -24.87 6.91 10.80
N HIS A 21 -24.19 5.81 10.54
CA HIS A 21 -23.01 5.44 11.31
C HIS A 21 -21.88 4.97 10.41
N VAL A 22 -20.68 5.36 10.78
CA VAL A 22 -19.41 4.86 10.24
C VAL A 22 -18.66 4.23 11.40
N ILE A 23 -18.56 2.92 11.41
CA ILE A 23 -17.93 2.16 12.47
C ILE A 23 -16.59 1.65 11.95
N ILE A 24 -15.51 2.06 12.57
CA ILE A 24 -14.16 1.63 12.22
C ILE A 24 -13.79 0.42 13.07
N VAL A 25 -13.35 -0.66 12.42
CA VAL A 25 -12.79 -1.83 13.11
C VAL A 25 -11.29 -1.61 13.25
N ASP A 26 -10.82 -1.52 14.50
CA ASP A 26 -9.40 -1.28 14.80
C ASP A 26 -8.54 -2.47 14.36
N PHE A 27 -7.34 -2.17 13.85
CA PHE A 27 -6.37 -3.16 13.38
C PHE A 27 -5.87 -4.14 14.44
N ASN A 28 -5.98 -3.79 15.73
CA ASN A 28 -5.56 -4.69 16.80
C ASN A 28 -6.41 -5.95 16.92
N GLN A 29 -7.57 -5.94 16.30
CA GLN A 29 -8.50 -7.08 16.20
C GLN A 29 -8.70 -7.34 14.71
N CYS A 30 -8.00 -8.32 14.14
CA CYS A 30 -8.18 -8.68 12.74
C CYS A 30 -9.66 -9.01 12.49
N ALA A 31 -10.35 -8.19 11.69
CA ALA A 31 -11.69 -8.49 11.23
C ALA A 31 -11.71 -9.75 10.32
N PHE A 32 -10.54 -10.14 9.82
CA PHE A 32 -10.31 -11.31 8.98
C PHE A 32 -9.02 -11.98 9.44
N ASP A 33 -9.04 -13.30 9.59
CA ASP A 33 -7.91 -14.07 10.13
C ASP A 33 -6.67 -14.02 9.24
N ASP A 34 -6.86 -13.90 7.93
CA ASP A 34 -5.84 -14.01 6.89
C ASP A 34 -5.55 -12.70 6.14
N ALA A 35 -6.23 -11.60 6.45
CA ALA A 35 -6.07 -10.33 5.75
C ALA A 35 -5.70 -9.16 6.68
N LEU A 36 -4.62 -8.46 6.31
CA LEU A 36 -4.17 -7.22 6.96
C LEU A 36 -4.91 -6.01 6.38
N THR A 37 -6.21 -5.94 6.58
CA THR A 37 -7.01 -4.83 6.07
C THR A 37 -7.84 -4.17 7.18
N THR A 38 -7.96 -2.86 7.11
CA THR A 38 -8.91 -2.13 7.97
C THR A 38 -10.30 -2.31 7.40
N ALA A 39 -11.24 -2.76 8.22
CA ALA A 39 -12.63 -2.83 7.87
C ALA A 39 -13.38 -1.61 8.42
N CYS A 40 -14.43 -1.20 7.73
CA CYS A 40 -15.43 -0.27 8.27
C CYS A 40 -16.84 -0.80 7.96
N VAL A 41 -17.74 -0.58 8.89
CA VAL A 41 -19.16 -0.87 8.71
C VAL A 41 -19.88 0.45 8.49
N LEU A 42 -20.70 0.52 7.44
CA LEU A 42 -21.55 1.67 7.14
C LEU A 42 -22.99 1.28 7.44
N LEU A 43 -23.64 2.00 8.33
CA LEU A 43 -25.07 1.83 8.56
C LEU A 43 -25.83 2.95 7.88
N CYS A 44 -26.71 2.57 6.98
CA CYS A 44 -27.56 3.48 6.23
C CYS A 44 -29.03 3.23 6.57
N GLN A 45 -29.79 4.28 6.69
CA GLN A 45 -31.24 4.23 6.89
C GLN A 45 -31.95 4.74 5.64
N ASN A 46 -32.92 3.99 5.15
CA ASN A 46 -33.62 4.32 3.91
C ASN A 46 -34.49 5.61 4.01
N THR A 47 -34.73 6.09 5.20
CA THR A 47 -35.51 7.31 5.44
C THR A 47 -34.62 8.45 5.94
N LYS A 48 -34.82 9.65 5.43
CA LYS A 48 -34.09 10.87 5.80
C LYS A 48 -34.64 11.42 7.13
N THR A 49 -34.26 10.80 8.26
CA THR A 49 -34.77 11.14 9.59
C THR A 49 -33.83 12.01 10.41
N SER A 50 -32.57 12.12 10.02
CA SER A 50 -31.55 12.91 10.72
C SER A 50 -30.52 13.45 9.74
N ASN A 51 -29.95 14.61 10.03
CA ASN A 51 -28.81 15.17 9.32
C ASN A 51 -27.48 14.86 9.99
N GLU A 52 -27.46 13.95 10.95
CA GLU A 52 -26.26 13.60 11.70
C GLU A 52 -25.72 12.22 11.29
N VAL A 53 -24.39 12.11 11.29
CA VAL A 53 -23.64 10.86 11.11
C VAL A 53 -22.72 10.66 12.31
N SER A 54 -22.75 9.51 12.92
CA SER A 54 -21.89 9.13 14.04
C SER A 54 -20.69 8.33 13.56
N PHE A 55 -19.51 8.66 14.05
CA PHE A 55 -18.26 7.94 13.84
C PHE A 55 -17.85 7.23 15.13
N SER A 56 -17.65 5.93 15.08
CA SER A 56 -17.24 5.11 16.21
C SER A 56 -16.07 4.22 15.85
N THR A 57 -15.25 3.88 16.82
CA THR A 57 -14.18 2.88 16.68
C THR A 57 -14.48 1.73 17.63
N ILE A 58 -14.47 0.50 17.13
CA ILE A 58 -14.58 -0.71 17.92
C ILE A 58 -13.22 -1.41 18.01
N LYS A 59 -12.85 -1.83 19.22
CA LYS A 59 -11.58 -2.53 19.50
C LYS A 59 -11.76 -4.02 19.71
N ASN A 60 -13.00 -4.47 20.01
CA ASN A 60 -13.39 -5.86 20.19
C ASN A 60 -14.85 -6.06 19.75
N MET A 61 -15.29 -7.31 19.66
CA MET A 61 -16.65 -7.63 19.21
C MET A 61 -17.73 -7.18 20.22
N GLU A 62 -17.38 -7.07 21.49
CA GLU A 62 -18.29 -6.62 22.54
C GLU A 62 -18.65 -5.14 22.38
N ASP A 63 -17.75 -4.33 21.84
CA ASP A 63 -17.97 -2.92 21.55
C ASP A 63 -19.10 -2.71 20.52
N LEU A 64 -19.42 -3.71 19.68
CA LEU A 64 -20.52 -3.63 18.72
C LEU A 64 -21.88 -3.41 19.41
N SER A 65 -22.06 -3.83 20.64
CA SER A 65 -23.30 -3.60 21.40
C SER A 65 -23.42 -2.15 21.91
N SER A 66 -22.32 -1.42 21.99
CA SER A 66 -22.24 -0.10 22.60
C SER A 66 -21.79 1.03 21.64
N PHE A 67 -21.52 0.73 20.37
CA PHE A 67 -20.96 1.70 19.41
C PHE A 67 -21.78 3.00 19.27
N MET A 68 -23.10 2.93 19.42
CA MET A 68 -23.97 4.10 19.38
C MET A 68 -23.73 5.09 20.52
N ARG A 69 -23.16 4.62 21.64
CA ARG A 69 -22.93 5.45 22.85
C ARG A 69 -21.54 6.09 22.86
N THR A 70 -20.61 5.58 22.07
CA THR A 70 -19.19 5.98 22.09
C THR A 70 -18.79 6.81 20.87
N GLY A 71 -19.70 7.00 19.92
CA GLY A 71 -19.43 7.70 18.66
C GLY A 71 -19.43 9.24 18.82
N VAL A 72 -18.68 9.91 17.97
CA VAL A 72 -18.73 11.35 17.79
C VAL A 72 -19.63 11.67 16.60
N SER A 73 -20.64 12.50 16.82
CA SER A 73 -21.60 12.90 15.79
C SER A 73 -21.19 14.18 15.09
N TYR A 74 -21.39 14.22 13.79
CA TYR A 74 -21.18 15.37 12.93
C TYR A 74 -22.42 15.61 12.10
N ASN A 75 -22.70 16.87 11.78
CA ASN A 75 -23.71 17.19 10.79
C ASN A 75 -23.21 16.78 9.40
N LEU A 76 -24.10 16.25 8.56
CA LEU A 76 -23.77 15.83 7.18
C LEU A 76 -23.08 16.94 6.38
N ASN A 77 -23.44 18.21 6.64
CA ASN A 77 -22.86 19.36 5.95
C ASN A 77 -21.44 19.72 6.42
N GLU A 78 -20.99 19.18 7.55
CA GLU A 78 -19.63 19.37 8.09
C GLU A 78 -18.64 18.36 7.53
N LEU A 79 -19.16 17.32 6.87
CA LEU A 79 -18.35 16.22 6.34
C LEU A 79 -17.87 16.53 4.91
N ASP A 80 -16.57 16.67 4.74
CA ASP A 80 -15.96 16.85 3.44
C ASP A 80 -15.62 15.48 2.81
N PRO A 81 -16.17 15.15 1.62
CA PRO A 81 -15.83 13.92 0.92
C PRO A 81 -14.38 13.87 0.42
N ALA A 82 -13.71 15.01 0.22
CA ALA A 82 -12.32 15.07 -0.21
C ALA A 82 -11.34 14.71 0.92
N VAL A 83 -11.72 14.95 2.17
CA VAL A 83 -10.90 14.65 3.34
C VAL A 83 -10.98 13.16 3.69
N LYS A 84 -9.88 12.60 4.20
CA LYS A 84 -9.89 11.24 4.76
C LYS A 84 -10.75 11.22 6.02
N TRP A 85 -11.81 10.45 6.02
CA TRP A 85 -12.75 10.38 7.14
C TRP A 85 -12.14 9.82 8.43
N LYS A 86 -10.95 9.27 8.34
CA LYS A 86 -10.12 8.95 9.52
C LYS A 86 -9.98 10.13 10.48
N LEU A 87 -9.93 11.34 9.98
CA LEU A 87 -9.82 12.56 10.80
C LEU A 87 -11.03 12.80 11.70
N TYR A 88 -12.22 12.33 11.34
CA TYR A 88 -13.44 12.53 12.12
C TYR A 88 -13.54 11.62 13.34
N TYR A 89 -12.93 10.44 13.35
CA TYR A 89 -12.96 9.56 14.50
C TYR A 89 -11.66 9.56 15.33
N GLU A 90 -10.58 10.11 14.82
CA GLU A 90 -9.31 10.27 15.55
C GLU A 90 -9.18 11.60 16.30
N GLN A 91 -10.18 12.49 16.21
CA GLN A 91 -10.13 13.85 16.80
C GLN A 91 -9.99 13.90 18.33
N THR A 92 -10.06 12.81 19.03
CA THR A 92 -9.90 12.78 20.50
C THR A 92 -8.49 13.15 20.97
N GLN A 93 -7.52 13.28 20.09
CA GLN A 93 -6.17 13.80 20.42
C GLN A 93 -5.56 14.57 19.23
N ALA A 94 -6.17 15.67 18.81
CA ALA A 94 -5.43 16.68 18.06
C ALA A 94 -4.39 17.30 19.00
N GLY A 95 -3.26 16.61 19.16
CA GLY A 95 -2.11 17.18 19.84
C GLY A 95 -1.74 18.49 19.17
N ASN A 96 -1.36 19.48 19.95
CA ASN A 96 -0.84 20.72 19.39
C ASN A 96 0.52 20.44 18.73
N TYR A 97 0.53 20.24 17.43
CA TYR A 97 1.72 19.96 16.61
C TYR A 97 2.37 21.24 16.06
N SER A 98 1.98 22.44 16.53
CA SER A 98 2.51 23.73 16.05
C SER A 98 4.03 23.87 16.22
N HIS A 99 4.62 23.09 17.14
CA HIS A 99 6.06 23.04 17.40
C HIS A 99 6.80 22.06 16.47
N LEU A 100 6.08 21.27 15.66
CA LEU A 100 6.69 20.32 14.73
C LEU A 100 6.87 20.94 13.35
N VAL A 101 7.96 20.56 12.70
CA VAL A 101 8.24 20.95 11.32
C VAL A 101 7.77 19.82 10.37
N PRO A 102 7.08 20.12 9.27
CA PRO A 102 6.66 19.11 8.30
C PRO A 102 7.84 18.28 7.82
N PHE A 103 7.70 16.96 7.79
CA PHE A 103 8.75 16.04 7.33
C PHE A 103 9.20 16.32 5.89
N SER A 104 8.29 16.83 5.05
CA SER A 104 8.59 17.28 3.68
C SER A 104 9.64 18.37 3.57
N THR A 105 9.96 19.08 4.67
CA THR A 105 11.04 20.06 4.75
C THR A 105 12.43 19.39 4.66
N PHE A 106 12.53 18.15 5.10
CA PHE A 106 13.81 17.44 5.20
C PHE A 106 13.96 16.33 4.16
N ALA A 107 12.85 15.71 3.76
CA ALA A 107 12.90 14.54 2.88
C ALA A 107 11.66 14.43 1.98
N LYS A 108 11.87 13.83 0.82
CA LYS A 108 10.79 13.43 -0.10
C LYS A 108 10.49 11.95 0.08
N VAL A 109 9.25 11.64 0.41
CA VAL A 109 8.78 10.27 0.50
C VAL A 109 8.21 9.83 -0.84
N SER A 110 8.62 8.67 -1.32
CA SER A 110 8.07 8.06 -2.53
C SER A 110 7.91 6.55 -2.34
N ARG A 111 6.93 5.96 -3.02
CA ARG A 111 6.81 4.50 -3.06
C ARG A 111 7.97 3.87 -3.81
N GLY A 112 8.26 2.60 -3.56
CA GLY A 112 9.17 1.79 -4.38
C GLY A 112 8.62 1.56 -5.80
N ILE A 113 9.39 0.84 -6.62
CA ILE A 113 9.01 0.49 -7.99
C ILE A 113 7.78 -0.42 -7.96
N ALA A 114 6.73 -0.04 -8.68
CA ALA A 114 5.57 -0.88 -8.88
C ALA A 114 5.73 -1.66 -10.20
N THR A 115 5.90 -2.96 -10.11
CA THR A 115 6.11 -3.81 -11.30
C THR A 115 4.82 -4.04 -12.10
N GLY A 116 3.70 -4.20 -11.41
CA GLY A 116 2.42 -4.63 -12.00
C GLY A 116 2.32 -6.14 -12.22
N ALA A 117 3.42 -6.86 -12.01
CA ALA A 117 3.50 -8.31 -12.11
C ALA A 117 4.75 -8.81 -11.36
N ASN A 118 4.69 -8.80 -10.01
CA ASN A 118 5.85 -9.17 -9.20
C ASN A 118 6.38 -10.56 -9.56
N GLU A 119 5.52 -11.54 -9.78
CA GLU A 119 5.89 -12.91 -10.14
C GLU A 119 6.71 -12.98 -11.43
N TYR A 120 6.53 -12.04 -12.34
CA TYR A 120 7.31 -11.93 -13.57
C TYR A 120 8.62 -11.16 -13.34
N PHE A 121 8.55 -9.99 -12.73
CA PHE A 121 9.67 -9.05 -12.64
C PHE A 121 10.65 -9.35 -11.51
N THR A 122 10.25 -10.08 -10.46
CA THR A 122 11.13 -10.33 -9.31
C THR A 122 11.78 -11.71 -9.39
N PHE A 123 13.05 -11.80 -8.98
CA PHE A 123 13.91 -12.96 -9.14
C PHE A 123 14.67 -13.29 -7.86
N SER A 124 14.89 -14.60 -7.67
CA SER A 124 15.94 -15.17 -6.83
C SER A 124 17.11 -15.62 -7.71
N GLU A 125 18.21 -16.09 -7.11
CA GLU A 125 19.34 -16.65 -7.86
C GLU A 125 18.91 -17.84 -8.70
N SER A 126 18.20 -18.80 -8.11
CA SER A 126 17.72 -19.99 -8.81
C SER A 126 16.82 -19.64 -10.00
N LYS A 127 16.00 -18.61 -9.90
CA LYS A 127 15.17 -18.15 -11.02
C LYS A 127 16.00 -17.49 -12.11
N LYS A 128 17.08 -16.75 -11.78
CA LYS A 128 18.01 -16.20 -12.79
C LYS A 128 18.69 -17.31 -13.58
N GLU A 129 19.19 -18.34 -12.89
CA GLU A 129 19.82 -19.51 -13.50
C GLU A 129 18.84 -20.27 -14.40
N LEU A 130 17.59 -20.49 -13.93
CA LEU A 130 16.56 -21.20 -14.70
C LEU A 130 16.32 -20.58 -16.08
N TYR A 131 16.31 -19.25 -16.17
CA TYR A 131 16.09 -18.54 -17.43
C TYR A 131 17.39 -18.12 -18.12
N ASN A 132 18.54 -18.43 -17.53
CA ASN A 132 19.88 -18.08 -18.02
C ASN A 132 20.00 -16.59 -18.44
N ILE A 133 19.41 -15.69 -17.64
CA ILE A 133 19.42 -14.25 -17.88
C ILE A 133 20.69 -13.65 -17.25
N PRO A 134 21.45 -12.83 -17.98
CA PRO A 134 22.69 -12.25 -17.48
C PRO A 134 22.43 -11.25 -16.34
N ASP A 135 23.39 -11.17 -15.41
CA ASP A 135 23.34 -10.26 -14.24
C ASP A 135 23.15 -8.80 -14.61
N SER A 136 23.67 -8.37 -15.77
CA SER A 136 23.49 -7.02 -16.33
C SER A 136 22.03 -6.63 -16.50
N SER A 137 21.11 -7.62 -16.59
CA SER A 137 19.68 -7.42 -16.76
C SER A 137 18.91 -7.32 -15.44
N PHE A 138 19.61 -7.19 -14.32
CA PHE A 138 18.97 -7.13 -13.01
C PHE A 138 19.39 -5.90 -12.20
N LEU A 139 18.46 -5.43 -11.39
CA LEU A 139 18.73 -4.47 -10.33
C LEU A 139 18.62 -5.19 -8.98
N ARG A 140 19.59 -4.96 -8.10
CA ARG A 140 19.48 -5.40 -6.70
C ARG A 140 18.34 -4.65 -6.02
N CYS A 141 17.46 -5.34 -5.34
CA CYS A 141 16.34 -4.72 -4.64
C CYS A 141 15.89 -5.55 -3.44
N ILE A 142 15.17 -4.94 -2.54
CA ILE A 142 14.45 -5.63 -1.47
C ILE A 142 12.98 -5.76 -1.89
N CYS A 143 12.57 -6.99 -2.17
CA CYS A 143 11.20 -7.28 -2.60
C CYS A 143 10.23 -7.44 -1.43
N HIS A 144 10.72 -7.91 -0.28
CA HIS A 144 9.88 -8.16 0.90
C HIS A 144 10.48 -7.49 2.14
N ALA A 145 9.72 -6.59 2.76
CA ALA A 145 10.16 -5.88 3.96
C ALA A 145 10.46 -6.81 5.15
N VAL A 146 9.89 -8.02 5.16
CA VAL A 146 10.13 -9.05 6.19
C VAL A 146 11.55 -9.59 6.18
N ASP A 147 12.24 -9.51 5.04
CA ASP A 147 13.61 -9.99 4.89
C ASP A 147 14.64 -9.02 5.50
N VAL A 148 14.26 -7.76 5.70
CA VAL A 148 15.11 -6.75 6.34
C VAL A 148 14.84 -6.74 7.84
N LYS A 149 15.77 -7.28 8.64
CA LYS A 149 15.59 -7.42 10.09
C LYS A 149 16.27 -6.32 10.90
N ASN A 150 17.37 -5.78 10.40
CA ASN A 150 18.18 -4.76 11.08
C ASN A 150 17.76 -3.33 10.65
N LEU A 151 18.16 -2.33 11.44
CA LEU A 151 17.95 -0.92 11.12
C LEU A 151 18.97 -0.40 10.09
N ILE A 152 20.07 -1.11 9.91
CA ILE A 152 21.07 -0.84 8.87
C ILE A 152 21.09 -2.08 7.97
N PHE A 153 21.01 -1.88 6.68
CA PHE A 153 21.06 -2.92 5.68
C PHE A 153 22.34 -2.77 4.86
N THR A 154 23.19 -3.80 4.88
CA THR A 154 24.52 -3.78 4.26
C THR A 154 24.59 -4.67 3.01
N ASP A 155 25.70 -4.60 2.28
CA ASP A 155 25.99 -5.53 1.18
C ASP A 155 26.14 -6.99 1.67
N GLU A 156 26.58 -7.18 2.92
CA GLU A 156 26.66 -8.50 3.54
C GLU A 156 25.25 -9.07 3.79
N ASP A 157 24.33 -8.27 4.33
CA ASP A 157 22.93 -8.66 4.49
C ASP A 157 22.29 -9.02 3.15
N PHE A 158 22.59 -8.26 2.09
CA PHE A 158 22.12 -8.59 0.74
C PHE A 158 22.66 -9.94 0.28
N SER A 159 23.96 -10.19 0.48
CA SER A 159 24.61 -11.46 0.09
C SER A 159 24.01 -12.66 0.83
N ILE A 160 23.70 -12.49 2.12
CA ILE A 160 23.02 -13.52 2.92
C ILE A 160 21.65 -13.86 2.32
N LEU A 161 20.87 -12.84 1.94
CA LEU A 161 19.56 -13.06 1.33
C LEU A 161 19.66 -13.73 -0.05
N SER A 162 20.60 -13.28 -0.88
CA SER A 162 20.84 -13.87 -2.20
C SER A 162 21.26 -15.33 -2.09
N ASN A 163 22.21 -15.66 -1.21
CA ASN A 163 22.67 -17.04 -0.96
C ASN A 163 21.58 -17.93 -0.37
N ALA A 164 20.61 -17.35 0.34
CA ALA A 164 19.43 -18.05 0.83
C ALA A 164 18.30 -18.15 -0.21
N ASP A 165 18.59 -17.88 -1.47
CA ASP A 165 17.67 -17.86 -2.61
C ASP A 165 16.43 -16.98 -2.39
N LYS A 166 16.58 -15.90 -1.63
CA LYS A 166 15.51 -14.91 -1.47
C LYS A 166 15.31 -14.09 -2.74
N VAL A 167 14.11 -13.58 -2.92
CA VAL A 167 13.73 -12.73 -4.05
C VAL A 167 14.30 -11.33 -3.82
N VAL A 168 15.47 -11.06 -4.40
CA VAL A 168 16.24 -9.81 -4.18
C VAL A 168 16.73 -9.14 -5.46
N TYR A 169 16.21 -9.59 -6.60
CA TYR A 169 16.53 -9.00 -7.90
C TYR A 169 15.27 -8.56 -8.62
N LEU A 170 15.41 -7.50 -9.40
CA LEU A 170 14.36 -6.94 -10.23
C LEU A 170 14.81 -6.95 -11.68
N PHE A 171 14.08 -7.66 -12.53
CA PHE A 171 14.38 -7.79 -13.95
C PHE A 171 14.23 -6.43 -14.65
N ASN A 172 15.32 -5.97 -15.29
CA ASN A 172 15.41 -4.77 -16.08
C ASN A 172 15.74 -5.12 -17.54
N GLY A 173 14.74 -5.56 -18.28
CA GLY A 173 14.91 -5.99 -19.68
C GLY A 173 15.41 -4.89 -20.62
N CYS A 174 15.31 -3.62 -20.22
CA CYS A 174 15.87 -2.51 -21.02
C CYS A 174 17.39 -2.41 -20.93
N ALA A 175 18.02 -2.94 -19.89
CA ALA A 175 19.47 -2.84 -19.70
C ALA A 175 20.24 -3.67 -20.74
N ASP A 176 19.67 -4.77 -21.21
CA ASP A 176 20.32 -5.67 -22.17
C ASP A 176 19.32 -6.29 -23.16
N SER A 177 18.52 -5.44 -23.78
CA SER A 177 17.45 -5.85 -24.71
C SER A 177 17.95 -6.54 -25.99
N ALA A 178 19.25 -6.47 -26.28
CA ALA A 178 19.87 -7.15 -27.42
C ALA A 178 20.19 -8.63 -27.11
N ASN A 179 20.29 -9.00 -25.84
CA ASN A 179 20.59 -10.36 -25.40
C ASN A 179 19.47 -11.34 -25.76
N SER A 180 19.82 -12.53 -26.27
CA SER A 180 18.85 -13.52 -26.73
C SER A 180 18.00 -14.09 -25.61
N GLN A 181 18.58 -14.35 -24.44
CA GLN A 181 17.86 -14.88 -23.26
C GLN A 181 16.89 -13.85 -22.71
N VAL A 182 17.29 -12.58 -22.67
CA VAL A 182 16.42 -11.47 -22.29
C VAL A 182 15.21 -11.37 -23.24
N ARG A 183 15.44 -11.47 -24.55
CA ARG A 183 14.36 -11.44 -25.54
C ARG A 183 13.42 -12.63 -25.39
N THR A 184 13.97 -13.83 -25.19
CA THR A 184 13.15 -15.03 -24.94
C THR A 184 12.27 -14.85 -23.70
N TYR A 185 12.82 -14.26 -22.62
CA TYR A 185 12.05 -14.01 -21.41
C TYR A 185 10.98 -12.93 -21.60
N ILE A 186 11.26 -11.87 -22.38
CA ILE A 186 10.27 -10.86 -22.77
C ILE A 186 9.14 -11.50 -23.56
N GLN A 187 9.45 -12.35 -24.55
CA GLN A 187 8.45 -13.09 -25.33
C GLN A 187 7.58 -13.98 -24.43
N LEU A 188 8.17 -14.69 -23.47
CA LEU A 188 7.41 -15.48 -22.48
C LEU A 188 6.43 -14.58 -21.69
N GLY A 189 6.82 -13.35 -21.37
CA GLY A 189 5.94 -12.36 -20.73
C GLY A 189 4.76 -11.96 -21.62
N GLU A 190 4.97 -11.86 -22.92
CA GLU A 190 3.91 -11.57 -23.90
C GLU A 190 2.93 -12.74 -24.04
N GLU A 191 3.46 -13.97 -24.13
CA GLU A 191 2.67 -15.22 -24.18
C GLU A 191 1.78 -15.34 -22.92
N ASN A 192 2.30 -14.98 -21.75
CA ASN A 192 1.56 -14.97 -20.48
C ASN A 192 0.69 -13.70 -20.28
N ASN A 193 0.54 -12.85 -21.28
CA ASN A 193 -0.25 -11.62 -21.24
C ASN A 193 0.17 -10.62 -20.16
N ILE A 194 1.43 -10.67 -19.70
CA ILE A 194 1.96 -9.71 -18.72
C ILE A 194 1.90 -8.29 -19.27
N HIS A 195 2.19 -8.10 -20.55
CA HIS A 195 2.14 -6.81 -21.27
C HIS A 195 0.76 -6.16 -21.28
N LYS A 196 -0.33 -6.93 -21.09
CA LYS A 196 -1.72 -6.43 -21.09
C LYS A 196 -2.21 -5.99 -19.70
N ARG A 197 -1.45 -6.22 -18.65
CA ARG A 197 -1.87 -5.82 -17.29
C ARG A 197 -1.88 -4.30 -17.14
N HIS A 198 -2.68 -3.81 -16.20
CA HIS A 198 -2.95 -2.38 -16.03
C HIS A 198 -1.70 -1.48 -15.96
N LEU A 199 -0.65 -1.90 -15.23
CA LEU A 199 0.56 -1.08 -15.11
C LEU A 199 1.54 -1.28 -16.27
N THR A 200 1.72 -2.52 -16.74
CA THR A 200 2.64 -2.83 -17.81
C THR A 200 2.17 -2.29 -19.15
N SER A 201 0.85 -2.36 -19.45
CA SER A 201 0.27 -1.85 -20.70
C SER A 201 0.44 -0.33 -20.90
N LYS A 202 0.77 0.41 -19.82
CA LYS A 202 0.99 1.86 -19.89
C LYS A 202 2.45 2.26 -20.09
N ARG A 203 3.35 1.27 -20.22
CA ARG A 203 4.80 1.49 -20.39
C ARG A 203 5.21 1.30 -21.84
N SER A 204 6.25 2.00 -22.24
CA SER A 204 6.88 1.85 -23.56
C SER A 204 8.39 1.76 -23.39
N PRO A 205 9.00 0.58 -23.59
CA PRO A 205 8.36 -0.72 -23.82
C PRO A 205 7.67 -1.23 -22.56
N TRP A 206 6.74 -2.19 -22.70
CA TRP A 206 5.90 -2.69 -21.61
C TRP A 206 6.70 -3.25 -20.41
N TYR A 207 7.86 -3.79 -20.68
CA TYR A 207 8.79 -4.35 -19.68
C TYR A 207 9.72 -3.31 -19.05
N ALA A 208 9.64 -2.05 -19.43
CA ALA A 208 10.42 -1.00 -18.81
C ALA A 208 10.05 -0.83 -17.33
N LEU A 209 11.06 -0.61 -16.49
CA LEU A 209 10.88 -0.26 -15.09
C LEU A 209 10.74 1.26 -14.92
N GLU A 210 10.12 1.66 -13.82
CA GLU A 210 10.16 3.07 -13.40
C GLU A 210 11.61 3.46 -13.10
N ASN A 211 12.07 4.58 -13.67
CA ASN A 211 13.41 5.11 -13.36
C ASN A 211 13.40 5.78 -11.99
N ARG A 212 13.80 5.04 -10.96
CA ARG A 212 13.90 5.52 -9.57
C ARG A 212 15.30 5.28 -9.04
N LYS A 213 15.88 6.33 -8.50
CA LYS A 213 17.14 6.20 -7.75
C LYS A 213 16.89 5.45 -6.45
N PRO A 214 17.83 4.62 -6.00
CA PRO A 214 17.76 4.00 -4.68
C PRO A 214 17.59 5.08 -3.60
N ALA A 215 16.68 4.84 -2.66
CA ALA A 215 16.53 5.72 -1.51
C ALA A 215 17.55 5.33 -0.43
N PRO A 216 18.19 6.30 0.23
CA PRO A 216 19.13 6.01 1.32
C PRO A 216 18.43 5.51 2.59
N ILE A 217 17.13 5.76 2.73
CA ILE A 217 16.32 5.36 3.88
C ILE A 217 15.03 4.73 3.38
N TRP A 218 14.67 3.59 3.94
CA TRP A 218 13.44 2.88 3.63
C TRP A 218 12.51 2.84 4.82
N VAL A 219 11.22 2.80 4.56
CA VAL A 219 10.18 2.59 5.57
C VAL A 219 9.13 1.64 5.00
N SER A 220 8.71 0.66 5.78
CA SER A 220 7.65 -0.24 5.34
C SER A 220 6.30 0.47 5.36
N VAL A 221 5.48 0.23 4.34
CA VAL A 221 4.13 0.82 4.22
C VAL A 221 3.21 0.28 5.33
N PHE A 222 3.34 -1.02 5.63
CA PHE A 222 2.53 -1.68 6.65
C PHE A 222 3.34 -1.88 7.93
N ASN A 223 2.95 -1.19 8.99
CA ASN A 223 3.58 -1.26 10.30
C ASN A 223 2.53 -1.49 11.39
N ARG A 224 2.69 -2.58 12.16
CA ARG A 224 1.83 -2.88 13.31
C ARG A 224 2.31 -2.25 14.63
N LYS A 225 3.64 -2.05 14.77
CA LYS A 225 4.28 -1.63 16.02
C LYS A 225 4.95 -0.26 15.96
N GLY A 226 4.67 0.53 14.91
CA GLY A 226 5.30 1.82 14.67
C GLY A 226 6.19 1.83 13.42
N LEU A 227 6.52 3.02 12.93
CA LEU A 227 7.36 3.20 11.75
C LEU A 227 8.78 2.71 12.05
N ARG A 228 9.30 1.84 11.18
CA ARG A 228 10.69 1.41 11.19
C ARG A 228 11.39 1.94 9.95
N PHE A 229 12.40 2.72 10.18
CA PHE A 229 13.31 3.24 9.16
C PHE A 229 14.56 2.37 9.09
N VAL A 230 15.01 2.07 7.88
CA VAL A 230 16.19 1.25 7.58
C VAL A 230 17.12 2.03 6.68
#